data_6697906c170bbbfb35d97f60a8fed1c6
#
_entry.id   6697906c170bbbfb35d97f60a8fed1c6
#
_cell.length_a   1.000
_cell.length_b   1.000
_cell.length_c   1.000
_cell.angle_alpha   90.00
_cell.angle_beta   90.00
_cell.angle_gamma   90.00
#
_symmetry.space_group_name_H-M   'P 1'
#
loop_
_entity.id
_entity.type
_entity.pdbx_description
1 polymer ?
#
loop_
_entity_poly.entity_id
_entity_poly.type
_entity_poly.pdbx_seq_one_letter_code
_entity_poly.pdbx_strand_id
1 'polypeptide(L)'
;MADDIDVGIPGRDSGEALPRTLAGMRPRLARGSAVGLKLALLSFLSLAMLIPLGMLSELTRERERRQTEAIEEASASWAGKLEVMSPVVVIPLLYSYRNLKNEVEYATRQVLLYPLELEIDARLEPELRKRGIFTLPLFSCDVAMSGSFAVPPLGDFGSDAVRLLWDKASFALPLSGFQALREAASVDWRGETLALDAPKPDMEFGGKALAARLGPKSWDKASFSLALSLRGSESLSFLPEAGSANVRLSSSWLSPSFFGSALPDYRTIGALGTEAGWRALRFGLGPRQLEGTDLAEAVSYGPGFGLSLFQPQGVYQKTDRAQKYGLVFVIIPFAAVFIFESLKGIRIHAVQYLFIGLANCLFFLLLLALSEHVPFDAAFAAAAAAVTILCSLYSAWLLPRKRGGLAMAAILAALYGYMFAALRSEDYALLIGSLGLLAILGIAMVATRKLDWYSMERKAGEKA
;
A
#
# COMPACT_ATOMS: atom_id res chain seq x y z
N MET A 1 76.27 81.81 3.57
CA MET A 1 77.02 81.25 2.45
C MET A 1 75.97 80.50 1.69
N ALA A 2 75.32 81.17 0.82
CA ALA A 2 75.61 81.28 -0.63
C ALA A 2 75.21 79.86 -1.24
N ASP A 3 74.40 79.72 -2.19
CA ASP A 3 74.00 80.61 -3.29
C ASP A 3 72.72 80.20 -3.87
N ASP A 4 71.95 81.15 -4.34
CA ASP A 4 70.88 81.12 -5.31
C ASP A 4 71.28 80.40 -6.62
N ILE A 5 70.33 79.77 -7.24
CA ILE A 5 70.13 79.83 -8.69
C ILE A 5 68.63 79.66 -9.03
N ASP A 6 68.05 80.76 -9.41
CA ASP A 6 66.78 80.95 -10.11
C ASP A 6 66.93 80.52 -11.57
N VAL A 7 66.00 79.71 -12.14
CA VAL A 7 65.81 79.61 -13.58
C VAL A 7 64.30 79.36 -13.90
N GLY A 8 63.72 80.39 -14.31
CA GLY A 8 62.79 80.67 -15.36
C GLY A 8 61.68 79.69 -15.74
N ILE A 9 60.48 80.17 -15.53
CA ILE A 9 59.23 79.66 -16.17
C ILE A 9 59.21 80.10 -17.66
N PRO A 10 58.63 79.21 -18.54
CA PRO A 10 57.53 79.71 -19.33
C PRO A 10 56.35 78.79 -19.29
N GLY A 11 55.17 79.40 -19.08
CA GLY A 11 53.87 78.77 -19.19
C GLY A 11 53.56 78.35 -20.60
N ARG A 12 52.68 77.32 -20.63
CA ARG A 12 51.72 77.10 -21.75
C ARG A 12 50.53 76.29 -21.30
N ASP A 13 49.39 76.95 -21.35
CA ASP A 13 48.07 76.35 -21.46
C ASP A 13 48.03 75.20 -22.46
N SER A 14 47.52 74.06 -22.03
CA SER A 14 46.73 73.16 -22.89
C SER A 14 45.89 72.26 -21.97
N GLY A 15 44.68 72.75 -21.79
CA GLY A 15 43.61 71.89 -21.18
C GLY A 15 43.37 70.67 -22.04
N GLU A 16 43.92 69.60 -21.65
CA GLU A 16 43.41 68.28 -22.13
C GLU A 16 42.28 67.83 -21.20
N ALA A 17 41.04 68.02 -21.75
CA ALA A 17 39.83 67.42 -21.17
C ALA A 17 39.96 65.92 -21.22
N LEU A 18 40.12 65.32 -20.04
CA LEU A 18 39.88 63.86 -19.86
C LEU A 18 38.57 63.49 -20.49
N PRO A 19 38.48 62.38 -21.29
CA PRO A 19 37.26 62.00 -21.94
C PRO A 19 36.21 61.60 -20.90
N ARG A 20 35.09 62.33 -20.91
CA ARG A 20 33.86 62.07 -20.12
C ARG A 20 33.14 60.78 -20.55
N THR A 21 33.84 59.71 -20.86
CA THR A 21 33.27 58.45 -21.36
C THR A 21 33.26 57.30 -20.36
N LEU A 22 33.57 57.48 -19.07
CA LEU A 22 33.47 56.43 -18.06
C LEU A 22 32.35 56.65 -17.03
N ALA A 23 31.57 57.74 -17.12
CA ALA A 23 30.47 58.03 -16.19
C ALA A 23 29.10 57.45 -16.69
N GLY A 24 29.07 56.69 -17.79
CA GLY A 24 27.86 56.17 -18.41
C GLY A 24 27.67 54.68 -18.43
N MET A 25 28.60 53.89 -17.91
CA MET A 25 28.43 52.44 -17.76
C MET A 25 27.89 52.08 -16.36
N ARG A 26 26.77 52.68 -15.96
CA ARG A 26 25.90 51.96 -15.03
C ARG A 26 25.49 50.67 -15.77
N PRO A 27 25.71 49.44 -15.21
CA PRO A 27 25.19 48.24 -15.83
C PRO A 27 23.69 48.48 -15.96
N ARG A 28 23.18 48.57 -17.17
CA ARG A 28 21.78 48.36 -17.49
C ARG A 28 21.55 46.90 -17.14
N LEU A 29 21.43 46.59 -15.83
CA LEU A 29 20.68 45.43 -15.39
C LEU A 29 19.39 45.50 -16.19
N ALA A 30 19.25 44.60 -17.14
CA ALA A 30 18.10 44.52 -18.01
C ALA A 30 16.86 44.71 -17.14
N ARG A 31 16.15 45.83 -17.33
CA ARG A 31 14.86 46.07 -16.69
C ARG A 31 13.98 44.98 -17.26
N GLY A 32 14.02 43.78 -16.60
CA GLY A 32 13.06 42.74 -16.81
C GLY A 32 11.69 43.41 -16.72
N SER A 33 10.84 43.16 -17.68
CA SER A 33 9.52 43.78 -17.72
C SER A 33 8.88 43.56 -16.35
N ALA A 34 8.17 44.53 -15.82
CA ALA A 34 7.48 44.38 -14.52
C ALA A 34 6.55 43.17 -14.50
N VAL A 35 6.05 42.77 -15.66
CA VAL A 35 5.26 41.53 -15.88
C VAL A 35 6.14 40.29 -15.79
N GLY A 36 7.34 40.30 -16.41
CA GLY A 36 8.29 39.18 -16.34
C GLY A 36 8.77 38.93 -14.91
N LEU A 37 9.09 40.00 -14.15
CA LEU A 37 9.45 39.88 -12.74
C LEU A 37 8.33 39.33 -11.89
N LYS A 38 7.08 39.69 -12.18
CA LYS A 38 5.92 39.18 -11.46
C LYS A 38 5.65 37.71 -11.78
N LEU A 39 5.75 37.29 -13.03
CA LEU A 39 5.66 35.90 -13.41
C LEU A 39 6.77 35.04 -12.76
N ALA A 40 8.01 35.57 -12.73
CA ALA A 40 9.11 34.92 -12.02
C ALA A 40 8.81 34.78 -10.52
N LEU A 41 8.25 35.82 -9.88
CA LEU A 41 7.83 35.80 -8.48
C LEU A 41 6.70 34.77 -8.24
N LEU A 42 5.68 34.69 -9.10
CA LEU A 42 4.60 33.72 -8.98
C LEU A 42 5.09 32.30 -9.19
N SER A 43 6.00 32.08 -10.15
CA SER A 43 6.66 30.79 -10.36
C SER A 43 7.47 30.40 -9.12
N PHE A 44 8.23 31.31 -8.56
CA PHE A 44 8.97 31.09 -7.30
C PHE A 44 8.03 30.76 -6.14
N LEU A 45 6.94 31.51 -5.96
CA LEU A 45 5.92 31.22 -4.93
C LEU A 45 5.27 29.87 -5.13
N SER A 46 4.95 29.50 -6.39
CA SER A 46 4.39 28.18 -6.71
C SER A 46 5.36 27.05 -6.36
N LEU A 47 6.66 27.23 -6.65
CA LEU A 47 7.71 26.28 -6.26
C LEU A 47 7.89 26.25 -4.74
N ALA A 48 7.84 27.40 -4.06
CA ALA A 48 7.92 27.47 -2.61
C ALA A 48 6.78 26.71 -1.92
N MET A 49 5.58 26.61 -2.55
CA MET A 49 4.45 25.81 -2.05
C MET A 49 4.70 24.30 -2.12
N LEU A 50 5.70 23.84 -2.86
CA LEU A 50 6.11 22.43 -2.81
C LEU A 50 6.67 22.03 -1.43
N ILE A 51 7.20 22.98 -0.65
CA ILE A 51 7.69 22.72 0.70
C ILE A 51 6.56 22.27 1.62
N PRO A 52 5.50 23.08 1.86
CA PRO A 52 4.39 22.64 2.70
C PRO A 52 3.65 21.42 2.12
N LEU A 53 3.52 21.29 0.79
CA LEU A 53 2.94 20.10 0.17
C LEU A 53 3.80 18.85 0.42
N GLY A 54 5.12 18.95 0.36
CA GLY A 54 6.04 17.86 0.69
C GLY A 54 5.94 17.44 2.16
N MET A 55 5.87 18.42 3.09
CA MET A 55 5.67 18.14 4.51
C MET A 55 4.33 17.42 4.78
N LEU A 56 3.28 17.79 4.07
CA LEU A 56 1.97 17.13 4.17
C LEU A 56 1.99 15.71 3.60
N SER A 57 2.70 15.49 2.50
CA SER A 57 2.89 14.14 1.96
C SER A 57 3.65 13.25 2.94
N GLU A 58 4.68 13.76 3.60
CA GLU A 58 5.42 13.01 4.62
C GLU A 58 4.54 12.70 5.83
N LEU A 59 3.75 13.67 6.30
CA LEU A 59 2.79 13.45 7.38
C LEU A 59 1.76 12.37 7.01
N THR A 60 1.25 12.36 5.77
CA THR A 60 0.31 11.34 5.30
C THR A 60 0.95 9.95 5.30
N ARG A 61 2.19 9.83 4.84
CA ARG A 61 2.94 8.56 4.86
C ARG A 61 3.26 8.09 6.28
N GLU A 62 3.59 9.02 7.18
CA GLU A 62 3.79 8.69 8.60
C GLU A 62 2.51 8.13 9.22
N ARG A 63 1.35 8.72 8.93
CA ARG A 63 0.05 8.22 9.40
C ARG A 63 -0.29 6.85 8.81
N GLU A 64 -0.05 6.63 7.52
CA GLU A 64 -0.23 5.33 6.88
C GLU A 64 0.68 4.26 7.50
N ARG A 65 1.95 4.58 7.77
CA ARG A 65 2.87 3.66 8.44
C ARG A 65 2.40 3.32 9.85
N ARG A 66 1.98 4.31 10.66
CA ARG A 66 1.43 4.07 12.00
C ARG A 66 0.17 3.22 11.96
N GLN A 67 -0.65 3.36 10.91
CA GLN A 67 -1.80 2.47 10.70
C GLN A 67 -1.34 1.03 10.49
N THR A 68 -0.38 0.81 9.59
CA THR A 68 0.16 -0.52 9.30
C THR A 68 0.77 -1.15 10.56
N GLU A 69 1.60 -0.43 11.29
CA GLU A 69 2.20 -0.89 12.55
C GLU A 69 1.13 -1.28 13.59
N ALA A 70 0.07 -0.47 13.75
CA ALA A 70 -1.02 -0.75 14.67
C ALA A 70 -1.86 -1.97 14.25
N ILE A 71 -2.03 -2.17 12.93
CA ILE A 71 -2.70 -3.34 12.36
C ILE A 71 -1.84 -4.59 12.60
N GLU A 72 -0.55 -4.55 12.31
CA GLU A 72 0.38 -5.67 12.52
C GLU A 72 0.45 -6.09 14.00
N GLU A 73 0.59 -5.13 14.92
CA GLU A 73 0.62 -5.41 16.36
C GLU A 73 -0.69 -6.05 16.86
N ALA A 74 -1.84 -5.53 16.40
CA ALA A 74 -3.13 -6.08 16.79
C ALA A 74 -3.38 -7.44 16.13
N SER A 75 -2.97 -7.60 14.85
CA SER A 75 -3.06 -8.86 14.11
C SER A 75 -2.24 -9.95 14.77
N ALA A 76 -1.02 -9.65 15.24
CA ALA A 76 -0.18 -10.61 15.97
C ALA A 76 -0.86 -11.15 17.24
N SER A 77 -1.63 -10.30 17.95
CA SER A 77 -2.39 -10.73 19.14
C SER A 77 -3.64 -11.56 18.79
N TRP A 78 -4.08 -11.56 17.54
CA TRP A 78 -5.25 -12.29 17.02
C TRP A 78 -4.89 -13.45 16.11
N ALA A 79 -3.66 -13.95 16.15
CA ALA A 79 -3.07 -15.01 15.33
C ALA A 79 -2.51 -14.59 13.96
N GLY A 80 -2.63 -13.34 13.54
CA GLY A 80 -2.04 -12.87 12.28
C GLY A 80 -2.70 -13.47 11.03
N LYS A 81 -1.95 -13.53 9.94
CA LYS A 81 -2.36 -14.18 8.68
C LYS A 81 -2.50 -15.67 8.92
N LEU A 82 -3.65 -16.21 8.54
CA LEU A 82 -3.96 -17.62 8.76
C LEU A 82 -3.54 -18.46 7.55
N GLU A 83 -2.76 -19.51 7.81
CA GLU A 83 -2.39 -20.51 6.82
C GLU A 83 -2.98 -21.87 7.21
N VAL A 84 -3.75 -22.44 6.31
CA VAL A 84 -4.36 -23.77 6.45
C VAL A 84 -3.52 -24.74 5.64
N MET A 85 -2.78 -25.60 6.34
CA MET A 85 -1.86 -26.57 5.75
C MET A 85 -2.50 -27.96 5.67
N SER A 86 -2.02 -28.81 4.77
CA SER A 86 -2.43 -30.19 4.70
C SER A 86 -2.02 -30.98 5.95
N PRO A 87 -2.89 -31.86 6.44
CA PRO A 87 -2.46 -32.86 7.40
C PRO A 87 -1.47 -33.85 6.75
N VAL A 88 -0.61 -34.43 7.55
CA VAL A 88 0.35 -35.46 7.15
C VAL A 88 0.35 -36.61 8.14
N VAL A 89 0.76 -37.80 7.69
CA VAL A 89 1.09 -38.88 8.59
C VAL A 89 2.61 -39.00 8.71
N VAL A 90 3.12 -38.92 9.91
CA VAL A 90 4.54 -39.09 10.23
C VAL A 90 4.76 -40.50 10.73
N ILE A 91 5.61 -41.27 10.02
CA ILE A 91 5.91 -42.66 10.37
C ILE A 91 7.44 -42.82 10.45
N PRO A 92 7.99 -43.29 11.57
CA PRO A 92 9.40 -43.64 11.62
C PRO A 92 9.69 -44.87 10.76
N LEU A 93 10.69 -44.75 9.91
CA LEU A 93 11.19 -45.80 9.03
C LEU A 93 12.51 -46.33 9.58
N LEU A 94 12.57 -47.63 9.82
CA LEU A 94 13.81 -48.32 10.08
C LEU A 94 14.52 -48.57 8.74
N TYR A 95 15.76 -48.10 8.64
CA TYR A 95 16.59 -48.31 7.46
C TYR A 95 17.96 -48.90 7.85
N SER A 96 18.61 -49.61 6.91
CA SER A 96 19.93 -50.16 7.06
C SER A 96 20.98 -49.35 6.33
N TYR A 97 22.13 -49.15 6.94
CA TYR A 97 23.28 -48.50 6.34
C TYR A 97 24.58 -49.26 6.68
N ARG A 98 25.62 -49.03 5.88
CA ARG A 98 26.95 -49.61 6.21
C ARG A 98 27.81 -48.56 6.89
N ASN A 99 28.33 -48.92 8.05
CA ASN A 99 29.27 -48.07 8.78
C ASN A 99 30.67 -48.07 8.13
N LEU A 100 31.59 -47.28 8.69
CA LEU A 100 32.95 -47.15 8.20
C LEU A 100 33.75 -48.46 8.20
N LYS A 101 33.30 -49.48 8.98
CA LYS A 101 33.88 -50.84 9.05
C LYS A 101 33.17 -51.81 8.09
N ASN A 102 32.26 -51.31 7.23
CA ASN A 102 31.46 -52.10 6.29
C ASN A 102 30.47 -53.09 6.97
N GLU A 103 30.14 -52.87 8.28
CA GLU A 103 29.15 -53.64 9.02
C GLU A 103 27.75 -53.00 8.79
N VAL A 104 26.68 -53.83 8.72
CA VAL A 104 25.32 -53.36 8.57
C VAL A 104 24.78 -52.88 9.92
N GLU A 105 24.43 -51.62 9.97
CA GLU A 105 23.79 -51.01 11.13
C GLU A 105 22.37 -50.55 10.77
N TYR A 106 21.55 -50.33 11.75
CA TYR A 106 20.16 -49.87 11.61
C TYR A 106 19.95 -48.54 12.31
N ALA A 107 19.23 -47.64 11.65
CA ALA A 107 18.81 -46.37 12.21
C ALA A 107 17.36 -46.09 11.87
N THR A 108 16.79 -45.07 12.47
CA THR A 108 15.43 -44.59 12.19
C THR A 108 15.46 -43.20 11.58
N ARG A 109 14.56 -42.95 10.64
CA ARG A 109 14.28 -41.62 10.12
C ARG A 109 12.79 -41.38 10.04
N GLN A 110 12.34 -40.13 10.24
CA GLN A 110 10.93 -39.76 10.12
C GLN A 110 10.58 -39.60 8.66
N VAL A 111 9.46 -40.20 8.24
CA VAL A 111 8.94 -40.07 6.88
C VAL A 111 7.54 -39.49 6.91
N LEU A 112 7.30 -38.51 6.03
CA LEU A 112 6.01 -37.86 5.82
C LEU A 112 5.25 -38.56 4.70
N LEU A 113 4.00 -38.91 4.98
CA LEU A 113 3.01 -39.31 3.98
C LEU A 113 2.00 -38.18 3.82
N TYR A 114 1.75 -37.81 2.58
CA TYR A 114 0.75 -36.80 2.22
C TYR A 114 -0.58 -37.47 1.85
N PRO A 115 -1.71 -36.77 1.99
CA PRO A 115 -3.00 -37.29 1.53
C PRO A 115 -2.97 -37.59 0.02
N LEU A 116 -3.62 -38.70 -0.38
CA LEU A 116 -3.87 -38.97 -1.78
C LEU A 116 -4.96 -38.05 -2.33
N GLU A 117 -6.00 -37.85 -1.53
CA GLU A 117 -7.14 -36.98 -1.82
C GLU A 117 -7.39 -36.11 -0.58
N LEU A 118 -7.66 -34.81 -0.80
CA LEU A 118 -7.93 -33.85 0.25
C LEU A 118 -9.06 -32.93 -0.17
N GLU A 119 -10.10 -32.85 0.64
CA GLU A 119 -11.15 -31.85 0.51
C GLU A 119 -11.07 -30.88 1.68
N ILE A 120 -11.14 -29.59 1.40
CA ILE A 120 -11.14 -28.50 2.38
C ILE A 120 -12.36 -27.63 2.10
N ASP A 121 -13.26 -27.53 3.07
CA ASP A 121 -14.38 -26.60 3.07
C ASP A 121 -14.14 -25.57 4.16
N ALA A 122 -13.99 -24.30 3.78
CA ALA A 122 -13.72 -23.19 4.68
C ALA A 122 -14.87 -22.18 4.65
N ARG A 123 -15.35 -21.80 5.83
CA ARG A 123 -16.33 -20.73 6.00
C ARG A 123 -15.71 -19.61 6.81
N LEU A 124 -15.45 -18.47 6.14
CA LEU A 124 -14.81 -17.31 6.72
C LEU A 124 -15.87 -16.25 7.06
N GLU A 125 -15.94 -15.86 8.32
CA GLU A 125 -16.82 -14.80 8.82
C GLU A 125 -15.99 -13.60 9.26
N PRO A 126 -15.98 -12.49 8.45
CA PRO A 126 -15.21 -11.31 8.74
C PRO A 126 -15.85 -10.48 9.85
N GLU A 127 -15.02 -9.87 10.68
CA GLU A 127 -15.38 -8.94 11.73
C GLU A 127 -14.46 -7.72 11.66
N LEU A 128 -15.06 -6.53 11.51
CA LEU A 128 -14.30 -5.29 11.55
C LEU A 128 -14.25 -4.76 12.99
N ARG A 129 -13.06 -4.75 13.59
CA ARG A 129 -12.82 -4.19 14.92
C ARG A 129 -12.08 -2.88 14.84
N LYS A 130 -12.45 -1.92 15.70
CA LYS A 130 -11.77 -0.64 15.84
C LYS A 130 -10.73 -0.69 16.95
N ARG A 131 -9.51 -0.21 16.65
CA ARG A 131 -8.46 0.07 17.64
C ARG A 131 -8.03 1.52 17.46
N GLY A 132 -8.48 2.41 18.35
CA GLY A 132 -8.32 3.84 18.16
C GLY A 132 -9.08 4.31 16.91
N ILE A 133 -8.37 4.97 16.01
CA ILE A 133 -8.90 5.45 14.72
C ILE A 133 -8.84 4.40 13.60
N PHE A 134 -8.15 3.28 13.84
CA PHE A 134 -7.90 2.26 12.81
C PHE A 134 -8.95 1.14 12.87
N THR A 135 -9.32 0.63 11.71
CA THR A 135 -10.22 -0.52 11.55
C THR A 135 -9.41 -1.73 11.11
N LEU A 136 -9.53 -2.82 11.87
CA LEU A 136 -8.82 -4.07 11.64
C LEU A 136 -9.77 -5.10 11.04
N PRO A 137 -9.43 -5.72 9.90
CA PRO A 137 -10.15 -6.84 9.37
C PRO A 137 -9.71 -8.12 10.10
N LEU A 138 -10.50 -8.53 11.07
CA LEU A 138 -10.38 -9.81 11.75
C LEU A 138 -11.38 -10.79 11.18
N PHE A 139 -11.18 -12.09 11.41
CA PHE A 139 -12.17 -13.09 11.04
C PHE A 139 -12.12 -14.32 11.93
N SER A 140 -13.23 -15.03 11.99
CA SER A 140 -13.29 -16.45 12.37
C SER A 140 -13.44 -17.30 11.10
N CYS A 141 -12.91 -18.51 11.15
CA CYS A 141 -12.94 -19.44 10.04
C CYS A 141 -13.19 -20.84 10.54
N ASP A 142 -14.30 -21.43 10.14
CA ASP A 142 -14.56 -22.85 10.37
C ASP A 142 -14.08 -23.63 9.16
N VAL A 143 -13.18 -24.59 9.38
CA VAL A 143 -12.53 -25.38 8.33
C VAL A 143 -12.84 -26.84 8.56
N ALA A 144 -13.52 -27.47 7.62
CA ALA A 144 -13.69 -28.90 7.56
C ALA A 144 -12.70 -29.49 6.56
N MET A 145 -11.97 -30.53 6.99
CA MET A 145 -11.05 -31.26 6.11
C MET A 145 -11.43 -32.75 6.12
N SER A 146 -11.40 -33.35 4.95
CA SER A 146 -11.56 -34.82 4.81
C SER A 146 -10.67 -35.32 3.68
N GLY A 147 -10.31 -36.60 3.76
CA GLY A 147 -9.47 -37.18 2.73
C GLY A 147 -9.04 -38.62 3.03
N SER A 148 -8.06 -39.07 2.26
CA SER A 148 -7.49 -40.40 2.43
C SER A 148 -5.99 -40.42 2.25
N PHE A 149 -5.35 -41.27 3.04
CA PHE A 149 -3.95 -41.62 2.91
C PHE A 149 -3.83 -43.02 2.29
N ALA A 150 -2.78 -43.23 1.50
CA ALA A 150 -2.36 -44.53 1.06
C ALA A 150 -0.87 -44.74 1.38
N VAL A 151 -0.52 -45.96 1.77
CA VAL A 151 0.86 -46.32 2.03
C VAL A 151 1.48 -46.89 0.77
N PRO A 152 2.49 -46.29 0.21
CA PRO A 152 3.15 -46.83 -0.97
C PRO A 152 3.95 -48.09 -0.61
N PRO A 153 4.37 -48.90 -1.61
CA PRO A 153 5.26 -50.03 -1.41
C PRO A 153 6.55 -49.64 -0.70
N LEU A 154 7.10 -50.54 0.11
CA LEU A 154 8.28 -50.25 0.93
C LEU A 154 9.47 -49.76 0.11
N GLY A 155 9.61 -50.21 -1.15
CA GLY A 155 10.65 -49.73 -2.07
C GLY A 155 10.62 -48.24 -2.40
N ASP A 156 9.46 -47.60 -2.32
CA ASP A 156 9.28 -46.17 -2.60
C ASP A 156 9.87 -45.29 -1.48
N PHE A 157 10.17 -45.87 -0.31
CA PHE A 157 10.84 -45.18 0.80
C PHE A 157 12.36 -45.20 0.68
N GLY A 158 12.93 -45.90 -0.30
CA GLY A 158 14.34 -46.05 -0.55
C GLY A 158 14.80 -47.51 -0.53
N SER A 159 15.89 -47.82 -1.23
CA SER A 159 16.45 -49.19 -1.30
C SER A 159 17.06 -49.68 0.02
N ASP A 160 17.26 -48.79 0.97
CA ASP A 160 17.76 -49.02 2.32
C ASP A 160 16.62 -49.26 3.35
N ALA A 161 15.36 -49.10 2.94
CA ALA A 161 14.21 -49.25 3.79
C ALA A 161 14.01 -50.70 4.27
N VAL A 162 13.85 -50.91 5.56
CA VAL A 162 13.63 -52.21 6.16
C VAL A 162 12.19 -52.42 6.59
N ARG A 163 11.65 -51.52 7.35
CA ARG A 163 10.23 -51.57 7.79
C ARG A 163 9.75 -50.24 8.36
N LEU A 164 8.44 -49.98 8.26
CA LEU A 164 7.76 -48.88 8.95
C LEU A 164 7.43 -49.26 10.39
N LEU A 165 7.61 -48.32 11.34
CA LEU A 165 7.34 -48.51 12.77
C LEU A 165 5.92 -47.98 13.09
N TRP A 166 4.92 -48.81 12.85
CA TRP A 166 3.48 -48.46 12.96
C TRP A 166 3.08 -48.05 14.39
N ASP A 167 3.70 -48.63 15.39
CA ASP A 167 3.48 -48.34 16.81
C ASP A 167 3.82 -46.87 17.17
N LYS A 168 4.65 -46.24 16.33
CA LYS A 168 5.07 -44.86 16.49
C LYS A 168 4.47 -43.93 15.44
N ALA A 169 3.58 -44.41 14.56
CA ALA A 169 2.92 -43.61 13.57
C ALA A 169 2.03 -42.53 14.20
N SER A 170 2.02 -41.34 13.65
CA SER A 170 1.25 -40.20 14.15
C SER A 170 0.56 -39.45 13.01
N PHE A 171 -0.70 -39.09 13.20
CA PHE A 171 -1.36 -38.06 12.39
C PHE A 171 -0.85 -36.70 12.90
N ALA A 172 -0.53 -35.80 12.00
CA ALA A 172 -0.06 -34.46 12.36
C ALA A 172 -0.67 -33.40 11.43
N LEU A 173 -1.06 -32.29 12.03
CA LEU A 173 -1.62 -31.13 11.36
C LEU A 173 -0.75 -29.90 11.66
N PRO A 174 0.05 -29.43 10.70
CA PRO A 174 0.80 -28.20 10.85
C PRO A 174 -0.12 -26.99 10.94
N LEU A 175 0.28 -25.98 11.73
CA LEU A 175 -0.47 -24.74 11.96
C LEU A 175 0.41 -23.52 11.78
N SER A 176 -0.15 -22.41 11.37
CA SER A 176 0.52 -21.11 11.40
C SER A 176 0.83 -20.63 12.84
N GLY A 177 0.01 -21.07 13.82
CA GLY A 177 0.21 -20.82 15.24
C GLY A 177 -0.94 -21.36 16.09
N PHE A 178 -0.65 -21.76 17.32
CA PHE A 178 -1.66 -22.26 18.26
C PHE A 178 -2.69 -21.20 18.66
N GLN A 179 -2.35 -19.90 18.57
CA GLN A 179 -3.27 -18.80 18.87
C GLN A 179 -4.44 -18.74 17.84
N ALA A 180 -4.28 -19.39 16.67
CA ALA A 180 -5.33 -19.49 15.68
C ALA A 180 -6.49 -20.37 16.13
N LEU A 181 -6.25 -21.35 16.99
CA LEU A 181 -7.28 -22.26 17.47
C LEU A 181 -8.22 -21.58 18.46
N ARG A 182 -9.51 -21.79 18.28
CA ARG A 182 -10.57 -21.32 19.19
C ARG A 182 -11.06 -22.42 20.14
N GLU A 183 -10.90 -23.67 19.72
CA GLU A 183 -11.39 -24.84 20.44
C GLU A 183 -10.38 -25.98 20.30
N ALA A 184 -10.49 -26.98 21.17
CA ALA A 184 -9.71 -28.21 21.08
C ALA A 184 -10.07 -28.95 19.80
N ALA A 185 -9.06 -29.47 19.10
CA ALA A 185 -9.23 -30.17 17.84
C ALA A 185 -9.21 -31.69 18.03
N SER A 186 -9.93 -32.40 17.19
CA SER A 186 -9.90 -33.87 17.07
C SER A 186 -9.95 -34.27 15.61
N VAL A 187 -9.44 -35.46 15.33
CA VAL A 187 -9.54 -36.11 14.01
C VAL A 187 -10.31 -37.42 14.16
N ASP A 188 -11.26 -37.64 13.25
CA ASP A 188 -11.80 -38.97 13.03
C ASP A 188 -10.83 -39.71 12.10
N TRP A 189 -10.22 -40.75 12.62
CA TRP A 189 -9.29 -41.61 11.89
C TRP A 189 -9.88 -43.01 11.75
N ARG A 190 -10.36 -43.36 10.57
CA ARG A 190 -10.97 -44.68 10.28
C ARG A 190 -12.16 -45.02 11.21
N GLY A 191 -12.94 -44.00 11.61
CA GLY A 191 -14.10 -44.15 12.50
C GLY A 191 -13.74 -44.11 14.00
N GLU A 192 -12.49 -43.81 14.36
CA GLU A 192 -12.06 -43.62 15.74
C GLU A 192 -11.69 -42.12 15.95
N THR A 193 -12.30 -41.49 16.94
CA THR A 193 -12.02 -40.08 17.26
C THR A 193 -10.76 -39.97 18.14
N LEU A 194 -9.74 -39.31 17.60
CA LEU A 194 -8.46 -39.06 18.30
C LEU A 194 -8.35 -37.57 18.63
N ALA A 195 -8.07 -37.26 19.89
CA ALA A 195 -7.77 -35.89 20.28
C ALA A 195 -6.42 -35.45 19.72
N LEU A 196 -6.39 -34.25 19.14
CA LEU A 196 -5.17 -33.62 18.63
C LEU A 196 -4.60 -32.69 19.70
N ASP A 197 -3.31 -32.87 20.01
CA ASP A 197 -2.58 -32.08 21.00
C ASP A 197 -1.20 -31.68 20.48
N ALA A 198 -0.48 -30.85 21.21
CA ALA A 198 0.91 -30.53 20.86
C ALA A 198 1.77 -31.80 20.76
N PRO A 199 2.71 -31.90 19.80
CA PRO A 199 3.55 -33.07 19.65
C PRO A 199 4.29 -33.39 20.94
N LYS A 200 4.25 -34.67 21.35
CA LYS A 200 4.98 -35.14 22.55
C LYS A 200 6.47 -35.34 22.20
N PRO A 201 7.38 -35.25 23.19
CA PRO A 201 8.82 -35.40 22.97
C PRO A 201 9.21 -36.74 22.30
N ASP A 202 8.45 -37.79 22.53
CA ASP A 202 8.68 -39.12 21.93
C ASP A 202 8.27 -39.25 20.45
N MET A 203 7.70 -38.19 19.84
CA MET A 203 7.32 -38.16 18.43
C MET A 203 8.47 -37.78 17.50
N GLU A 204 9.57 -37.24 18.03
CA GLU A 204 10.78 -36.84 17.30
C GLU A 204 10.51 -35.78 16.20
N PHE A 205 9.37 -35.09 16.25
CA PHE A 205 9.04 -33.90 15.50
C PHE A 205 8.29 -32.91 16.39
N GLY A 206 8.32 -31.65 16.02
CA GLY A 206 7.72 -30.58 16.83
C GLY A 206 7.29 -29.41 15.95
N GLY A 207 7.44 -28.22 16.49
CA GLY A 207 7.03 -26.99 15.84
C GLY A 207 5.57 -26.66 16.09
N LYS A 208 4.99 -25.83 15.26
CA LYS A 208 3.58 -25.40 15.36
C LYS A 208 2.68 -26.44 14.69
N ALA A 209 2.44 -27.55 15.36
CA ALA A 209 1.61 -28.65 14.85
C ALA A 209 0.73 -29.21 15.94
N LEU A 210 -0.39 -29.83 15.57
CA LEU A 210 -1.18 -30.72 16.40
C LEU A 210 -0.91 -32.17 15.97
N ALA A 211 -0.90 -33.12 16.89
CA ALA A 211 -0.63 -34.52 16.59
C ALA A 211 -1.44 -35.48 17.45
N ALA A 212 -1.70 -36.66 16.89
CA ALA A 212 -2.27 -37.81 17.59
C ALA A 212 -1.56 -39.07 17.16
N ARG A 213 -1.33 -40.05 18.10
CA ARG A 213 -0.83 -41.38 17.79
C ARG A 213 -1.90 -42.21 17.12
N LEU A 214 -1.55 -42.90 16.02
CA LEU A 214 -2.48 -43.70 15.21
C LEU A 214 -2.66 -45.14 15.67
N GLY A 215 -1.87 -45.59 16.68
CA GLY A 215 -1.87 -46.95 17.17
C GLY A 215 -1.03 -47.90 16.31
N PRO A 216 -0.82 -49.16 16.79
CA PRO A 216 0.18 -50.09 16.24
C PRO A 216 -0.29 -50.85 14.97
N LYS A 217 -1.55 -50.74 14.58
CA LYS A 217 -2.08 -51.49 13.42
C LYS A 217 -1.65 -50.88 12.11
N SER A 218 -1.03 -51.68 11.27
CA SER A 218 -0.75 -51.30 9.88
C SER A 218 -2.03 -51.12 9.08
N TRP A 219 -1.95 -50.31 8.03
CA TRP A 219 -3.05 -50.05 7.09
C TRP A 219 -2.46 -49.73 5.71
N ASP A 220 -3.19 -50.10 4.65
CA ASP A 220 -2.83 -49.78 3.27
C ASP A 220 -3.47 -48.46 2.83
N LYS A 221 -4.74 -48.25 3.25
CA LYS A 221 -5.49 -47.03 3.00
C LYS A 221 -6.25 -46.63 4.28
N ALA A 222 -6.30 -45.34 4.56
CA ALA A 222 -6.99 -44.79 5.71
C ALA A 222 -7.72 -43.51 5.34
N SER A 223 -8.97 -43.39 5.75
CA SER A 223 -9.71 -42.11 5.65
C SER A 223 -9.61 -41.33 6.92
N PHE A 224 -9.73 -40.02 6.79
CA PHE A 224 -9.80 -39.11 7.93
C PHE A 224 -10.82 -38.02 7.69
N SER A 225 -11.34 -37.45 8.78
CA SER A 225 -12.08 -36.20 8.76
C SER A 225 -11.79 -35.39 10.02
N LEU A 226 -11.76 -34.09 9.92
CA LEU A 226 -11.57 -33.18 11.05
C LEU A 226 -12.26 -31.84 10.81
N ALA A 227 -12.62 -31.16 11.88
CA ALA A 227 -13.16 -29.82 11.87
C ALA A 227 -12.35 -28.94 12.82
N LEU A 228 -12.07 -27.72 12.37
CA LEU A 228 -11.29 -26.73 13.11
C LEU A 228 -12.08 -25.43 13.17
N SER A 229 -12.15 -24.81 14.33
CA SER A 229 -12.60 -23.42 14.48
C SER A 229 -11.37 -22.55 14.72
N LEU A 230 -11.10 -21.69 13.75
CA LEU A 230 -9.88 -20.89 13.70
C LEU A 230 -10.21 -19.40 13.76
N ARG A 231 -9.22 -18.60 14.06
CA ARG A 231 -9.28 -17.14 13.95
C ARG A 231 -8.03 -16.60 13.26
N GLY A 232 -8.19 -15.49 12.57
CA GLY A 232 -7.10 -14.86 11.87
C GLY A 232 -7.38 -13.39 11.57
N SER A 233 -6.44 -12.75 10.88
CA SER A 233 -6.56 -11.38 10.41
C SER A 233 -6.00 -11.24 9.00
N GLU A 234 -6.45 -10.23 8.27
CA GLU A 234 -5.96 -9.83 6.96
C GLU A 234 -6.15 -10.84 5.83
N SER A 235 -5.70 -12.10 5.99
CA SER A 235 -5.76 -13.10 4.91
C SER A 235 -5.88 -14.52 5.41
N LEU A 236 -6.54 -15.34 4.59
CA LEU A 236 -6.60 -16.80 4.71
C LEU A 236 -5.93 -17.40 3.49
N SER A 237 -4.93 -18.25 3.68
CA SER A 237 -4.26 -19.01 2.62
C SER A 237 -4.35 -20.51 2.87
N PHE A 238 -4.33 -21.26 1.77
CA PHE A 238 -4.33 -22.70 1.75
C PHE A 238 -3.03 -23.21 1.13
N LEU A 239 -2.43 -24.20 1.78
CA LEU A 239 -1.25 -24.93 1.30
C LEU A 239 -1.62 -26.43 1.19
N PRO A 240 -2.41 -26.83 0.17
CA PRO A 240 -2.93 -28.18 0.05
C PRO A 240 -1.90 -29.12 -0.59
N GLU A 241 -1.02 -29.68 0.21
CA GLU A 241 -0.05 -30.70 -0.17
C GLU A 241 -0.73 -32.08 -0.20
N ALA A 242 -1.31 -32.43 -1.34
CA ALA A 242 -1.99 -33.70 -1.57
C ALA A 242 -1.89 -34.13 -3.04
N GLY A 243 -2.08 -35.40 -3.36
CA GLY A 243 -2.12 -35.86 -4.74
C GLY A 243 -3.22 -35.15 -5.54
N SER A 244 -4.40 -35.03 -4.95
CA SER A 244 -5.50 -34.19 -5.44
C SER A 244 -6.12 -33.42 -4.27
N ALA A 245 -6.30 -32.12 -4.40
CA ALA A 245 -6.96 -31.30 -3.42
C ALA A 245 -8.07 -30.45 -4.05
N ASN A 246 -9.23 -30.43 -3.40
CA ASN A 246 -10.33 -29.52 -3.70
C ASN A 246 -10.54 -28.60 -2.52
N VAL A 247 -10.46 -27.30 -2.76
CA VAL A 247 -10.65 -26.27 -1.73
C VAL A 247 -11.88 -25.44 -2.08
N ARG A 248 -12.82 -25.33 -1.16
CA ARG A 248 -13.99 -24.46 -1.25
C ARG A 248 -13.93 -23.43 -0.14
N LEU A 249 -14.20 -22.19 -0.48
CA LEU A 249 -14.24 -21.07 0.46
C LEU A 249 -15.53 -20.30 0.29
N SER A 250 -16.23 -20.06 1.39
CA SER A 250 -17.38 -19.16 1.48
C SER A 250 -17.11 -18.05 2.49
N SER A 251 -17.55 -16.83 2.20
CA SER A 251 -17.37 -15.67 3.09
C SER A 251 -18.46 -14.64 2.87
N SER A 252 -18.88 -13.94 3.91
CA SER A 252 -19.74 -12.76 3.79
C SER A 252 -19.01 -11.48 3.35
N TRP A 253 -17.69 -11.55 3.07
CA TRP A 253 -16.91 -10.42 2.58
C TRP A 253 -17.21 -10.10 1.10
N LEU A 254 -17.53 -8.83 0.82
CA LEU A 254 -17.99 -8.38 -0.50
C LEU A 254 -16.87 -7.91 -1.45
N SER A 255 -15.65 -7.69 -0.93
CA SER A 255 -14.52 -7.16 -1.70
C SER A 255 -13.28 -8.05 -1.52
N PRO A 256 -13.32 -9.32 -1.95
CA PRO A 256 -12.20 -10.23 -1.82
C PRO A 256 -11.08 -9.87 -2.79
N SER A 257 -9.82 -10.02 -2.35
CA SER A 257 -8.66 -10.06 -3.21
C SER A 257 -8.06 -11.47 -3.18
N PHE A 258 -8.12 -12.19 -4.28
CA PHE A 258 -7.52 -13.51 -4.41
C PHE A 258 -6.04 -13.38 -4.73
N PHE A 259 -5.21 -14.20 -4.09
CA PHE A 259 -3.75 -14.13 -4.24
C PHE A 259 -3.12 -15.53 -4.23
N GLY A 260 -1.83 -15.59 -4.57
CA GLY A 260 -0.99 -16.77 -4.43
C GLY A 260 -0.71 -17.49 -5.74
N SER A 261 -0.33 -18.78 -5.62
CA SER A 261 0.13 -19.61 -6.74
C SER A 261 -0.96 -19.97 -7.76
N ALA A 262 -2.24 -19.90 -7.36
CA ALA A 262 -3.38 -20.20 -8.20
C ALA A 262 -4.52 -19.22 -7.95
N LEU A 263 -5.19 -18.80 -9.01
CA LEU A 263 -6.47 -18.11 -8.92
C LEU A 263 -7.59 -19.17 -8.83
N PRO A 264 -8.77 -18.80 -8.25
CA PRO A 264 -9.89 -19.77 -8.16
C PRO A 264 -10.39 -20.18 -9.54
N ASP A 265 -10.69 -21.48 -9.69
CA ASP A 265 -11.30 -22.05 -10.89
C ASP A 265 -12.70 -21.48 -11.12
N TYR A 266 -13.42 -21.25 -10.04
CA TYR A 266 -14.70 -20.53 -10.07
C TYR A 266 -14.77 -19.54 -8.89
N ARG A 267 -15.44 -18.42 -9.13
CA ARG A 267 -15.75 -17.43 -8.09
C ARG A 267 -17.10 -16.79 -8.35
N THR A 268 -17.84 -16.57 -7.29
CA THR A 268 -19.09 -15.80 -7.29
C THR A 268 -18.98 -14.72 -6.24
N ILE A 269 -19.13 -13.46 -6.64
CA ILE A 269 -19.15 -12.32 -5.74
C ILE A 269 -20.51 -11.66 -5.91
N GLY A 270 -21.32 -11.67 -4.87
CA GLY A 270 -22.69 -11.17 -4.89
C GLY A 270 -23.06 -10.40 -3.64
N ALA A 271 -24.30 -9.96 -3.55
CA ALA A 271 -24.81 -9.21 -2.40
C ALA A 271 -24.77 -9.99 -1.06
N LEU A 272 -24.73 -11.31 -1.13
CA LEU A 272 -24.72 -12.18 0.06
C LEU A 272 -23.32 -12.63 0.47
N GLY A 273 -22.29 -12.29 -0.31
CA GLY A 273 -20.91 -12.65 -0.01
C GLY A 273 -20.13 -13.17 -1.21
N THR A 274 -19.10 -13.92 -0.92
CA THR A 274 -18.14 -14.48 -1.86
C THR A 274 -18.08 -15.98 -1.71
N GLU A 275 -18.10 -16.69 -2.83
CA GLU A 275 -17.79 -18.12 -2.93
C GLU A 275 -16.65 -18.30 -3.94
N ALA A 276 -15.70 -19.16 -3.63
CA ALA A 276 -14.57 -19.47 -4.50
C ALA A 276 -14.14 -20.93 -4.33
N GLY A 277 -13.61 -21.52 -5.39
CA GLY A 277 -13.09 -22.87 -5.34
C GLY A 277 -11.85 -23.05 -6.19
N TRP A 278 -10.96 -23.90 -5.71
CA TRP A 278 -9.69 -24.26 -6.34
C TRP A 278 -9.57 -25.77 -6.41
N ARG A 279 -8.92 -26.23 -7.46
CA ARG A 279 -8.47 -27.61 -7.60
C ARG A 279 -6.97 -27.63 -7.79
N ALA A 280 -6.27 -28.28 -6.88
CA ALA A 280 -4.83 -28.47 -6.97
C ALA A 280 -4.53 -29.96 -7.23
N LEU A 281 -3.71 -30.23 -8.25
CA LEU A 281 -3.21 -31.57 -8.57
C LEU A 281 -1.69 -31.57 -8.44
N ARG A 282 -1.17 -32.56 -7.74
CA ARG A 282 0.28 -32.71 -7.56
C ARG A 282 0.72 -34.10 -7.97
N PHE A 283 1.42 -34.19 -9.08
CA PHE A 283 1.91 -35.45 -9.61
C PHE A 283 3.23 -35.80 -8.94
N GLY A 284 3.45 -37.11 -8.67
CA GLY A 284 4.71 -37.62 -8.11
C GLY A 284 4.92 -37.27 -6.64
N LEU A 285 3.86 -36.98 -5.88
CA LEU A 285 3.95 -36.75 -4.46
C LEU A 285 4.15 -38.09 -3.73
N GLY A 286 5.43 -38.49 -3.55
CA GLY A 286 5.82 -39.68 -2.82
C GLY A 286 6.10 -39.44 -1.34
N PRO A 287 6.43 -40.50 -0.59
CA PRO A 287 6.88 -40.37 0.80
C PRO A 287 8.13 -39.50 0.88
N ARG A 288 8.22 -38.66 1.89
CA ARG A 288 9.28 -37.68 2.03
C ARG A 288 9.96 -37.79 3.38
N GLN A 289 11.26 -37.71 3.40
CA GLN A 289 12.00 -37.66 4.67
C GLN A 289 11.76 -36.30 5.35
N LEU A 290 11.47 -36.31 6.63
CA LEU A 290 11.41 -35.11 7.45
C LEU A 290 12.85 -34.59 7.65
N GLU A 291 13.13 -33.42 7.13
CA GLU A 291 14.38 -32.70 7.37
C GLU A 291 14.21 -31.76 8.55
N GLY A 292 15.05 -31.91 9.58
CA GLY A 292 14.91 -31.15 10.82
C GLY A 292 13.80 -31.69 11.74
N THR A 293 13.30 -30.86 12.63
CA THR A 293 12.27 -31.20 13.61
C THR A 293 11.01 -30.37 13.49
N ASP A 294 11.02 -29.26 12.76
CA ASP A 294 9.83 -28.39 12.55
C ASP A 294 8.97 -28.93 11.42
N LEU A 295 7.81 -29.45 11.77
CA LEU A 295 6.89 -30.04 10.81
C LEU A 295 6.25 -28.99 9.91
N ALA A 296 5.95 -27.81 10.42
CA ALA A 296 5.33 -26.75 9.62
C ALA A 296 6.28 -26.25 8.53
N GLU A 297 7.56 -26.13 8.82
CA GLU A 297 8.60 -25.79 7.85
C GLU A 297 8.79 -26.91 6.82
N ALA A 298 8.80 -28.17 7.26
CA ALA A 298 8.98 -29.32 6.39
C ALA A 298 7.81 -29.55 5.42
N VAL A 299 6.59 -29.13 5.75
CA VAL A 299 5.39 -29.29 4.91
C VAL A 299 5.13 -28.06 4.04
N SER A 300 5.67 -26.89 4.37
CA SER A 300 5.45 -25.64 3.63
C SER A 300 6.32 -25.56 2.36
N TYR A 301 5.90 -26.22 1.28
CA TYR A 301 6.58 -26.15 -0.01
C TYR A 301 5.82 -25.28 -1.02
N GLY A 302 6.28 -24.07 -1.17
CA GLY A 302 5.80 -23.15 -2.20
C GLY A 302 4.75 -22.15 -1.70
N PRO A 303 4.40 -21.19 -2.54
CA PRO A 303 3.41 -20.18 -2.18
C PRO A 303 2.00 -20.80 -2.14
N GLY A 304 1.30 -20.63 -1.04
CA GLY A 304 -0.12 -20.93 -0.93
C GLY A 304 -0.97 -20.06 -1.85
N PHE A 305 -2.26 -20.33 -1.89
CA PHE A 305 -3.28 -19.50 -2.54
C PHE A 305 -4.42 -19.22 -1.58
N GLY A 306 -5.15 -18.15 -1.79
CA GLY A 306 -6.25 -17.83 -0.89
C GLY A 306 -6.89 -16.47 -1.13
N LEU A 307 -7.45 -15.93 -0.05
CA LEU A 307 -8.22 -14.71 -0.05
C LEU A 307 -7.65 -13.72 0.99
N SER A 308 -7.48 -12.47 0.57
CA SER A 308 -7.21 -11.34 1.46
C SER A 308 -8.49 -10.52 1.67
N LEU A 309 -8.71 -10.10 2.91
CA LEU A 309 -9.77 -9.15 3.29
C LEU A 309 -9.30 -7.74 2.92
N PHE A 310 -9.17 -7.50 1.62
CA PHE A 310 -8.72 -6.22 1.10
C PHE A 310 -9.75 -5.14 1.42
N GLN A 311 -9.30 -4.07 2.07
CA GLN A 311 -10.09 -2.86 2.19
C GLN A 311 -9.79 -1.96 1.00
N PRO A 312 -10.79 -1.63 0.15
CA PRO A 312 -10.57 -0.74 -0.98
C PRO A 312 -9.99 0.58 -0.48
N GLN A 313 -8.83 0.93 -0.98
CA GLN A 313 -8.07 2.15 -0.79
C GLN A 313 -8.30 2.90 0.54
N GLY A 314 -7.36 2.74 1.46
CA GLY A 314 -7.33 3.46 2.71
C GLY A 314 -7.41 4.99 2.50
N VAL A 315 -7.95 5.69 3.47
CA VAL A 315 -8.05 7.16 3.50
C VAL A 315 -6.71 7.83 3.17
N TYR A 316 -5.61 7.28 3.64
CA TYR A 316 -4.26 7.81 3.42
C TYR A 316 -3.83 7.69 1.95
N GLN A 317 -4.14 6.58 1.28
CA GLN A 317 -3.84 6.40 -0.14
C GLN A 317 -4.63 7.38 -1.03
N LYS A 318 -5.91 7.61 -0.71
CA LYS A 318 -6.72 8.63 -1.41
C LYS A 318 -6.18 10.03 -1.17
N THR A 319 -5.74 10.33 0.05
CA THR A 319 -5.13 11.62 0.40
C THR A 319 -3.78 11.82 -0.29
N ASP A 320 -2.90 10.81 -0.34
CA ASP A 320 -1.62 10.87 -1.07
C ASP A 320 -1.85 11.10 -2.58
N ARG A 321 -2.84 10.42 -3.16
CA ARG A 321 -3.25 10.67 -4.56
C ARG A 321 -3.74 12.11 -4.77
N ALA A 322 -4.53 12.66 -3.86
CA ALA A 322 -4.98 14.04 -3.93
C ALA A 322 -3.79 15.01 -3.88
N GLN A 323 -2.82 14.77 -3.01
CA GLN A 323 -1.63 15.61 -2.84
C GLN A 323 -0.73 15.65 -4.08
N LYS A 324 -0.70 14.59 -4.89
CA LYS A 324 0.04 14.58 -6.18
C LYS A 324 -0.47 15.64 -7.16
N TYR A 325 -1.73 16.04 -7.04
CA TYR A 325 -2.29 17.16 -7.82
C TYR A 325 -2.11 18.51 -7.13
N GLY A 326 -1.50 18.56 -5.95
CA GLY A 326 -1.42 19.76 -5.08
C GLY A 326 -0.86 21.00 -5.78
N LEU A 327 0.17 20.84 -6.62
CA LEU A 327 0.75 21.95 -7.37
C LEU A 327 -0.24 22.62 -8.31
N VAL A 328 -1.14 21.86 -8.93
CA VAL A 328 -2.20 22.38 -9.83
C VAL A 328 -3.16 23.28 -9.05
N PHE A 329 -3.45 22.91 -7.78
CA PHE A 329 -4.30 23.67 -6.86
C PHE A 329 -3.68 24.97 -6.38
N VAL A 330 -2.38 25.14 -6.55
CA VAL A 330 -1.68 26.41 -6.29
C VAL A 330 -1.61 27.25 -7.57
N ILE A 331 -1.21 26.64 -8.67
CA ILE A 331 -0.97 27.37 -9.94
C ILE A 331 -2.26 27.96 -10.50
N ILE A 332 -3.37 27.22 -10.50
CA ILE A 332 -4.63 27.68 -11.10
C ILE A 332 -5.20 28.91 -10.39
N PRO A 333 -5.37 28.92 -9.06
CA PRO A 333 -5.78 30.14 -8.35
C PRO A 333 -4.81 31.32 -8.53
N PHE A 334 -3.50 31.07 -8.57
CA PHE A 334 -2.52 32.14 -8.86
C PHE A 334 -2.70 32.73 -10.24
N ALA A 335 -2.84 31.87 -11.26
CA ALA A 335 -3.10 32.29 -12.62
C ALA A 335 -4.43 33.07 -12.73
N ALA A 336 -5.48 32.61 -12.07
CA ALA A 336 -6.78 33.28 -12.04
C ALA A 336 -6.67 34.71 -11.46
N VAL A 337 -6.02 34.85 -10.31
CA VAL A 337 -5.79 36.14 -9.65
C VAL A 337 -4.91 37.04 -10.54
N PHE A 338 -3.85 36.51 -11.15
CA PHE A 338 -2.96 37.24 -12.06
C PHE A 338 -3.69 37.74 -13.30
N ILE A 339 -4.52 36.91 -13.92
CA ILE A 339 -5.35 37.32 -15.07
C ILE A 339 -6.31 38.44 -14.65
N PHE A 340 -6.94 38.32 -13.50
CA PHE A 340 -7.86 39.32 -12.97
C PHE A 340 -7.15 40.65 -12.68
N GLU A 341 -5.96 40.59 -12.08
CA GLU A 341 -5.10 41.74 -11.83
C GLU A 341 -4.71 42.44 -13.13
N SER A 342 -4.26 41.67 -14.12
CA SER A 342 -3.83 42.18 -15.41
C SER A 342 -4.97 42.84 -16.21
N LEU A 343 -6.16 42.24 -16.21
CA LEU A 343 -7.33 42.78 -16.92
C LEU A 343 -7.92 44.03 -16.25
N LYS A 344 -7.77 44.19 -14.91
CA LYS A 344 -8.35 45.31 -14.17
C LYS A 344 -7.33 46.39 -13.82
N GLY A 345 -6.05 46.19 -14.10
CA GLY A 345 -4.99 47.13 -13.77
C GLY A 345 -4.77 47.37 -12.26
N ILE A 346 -5.14 46.39 -11.42
CA ILE A 346 -5.00 46.45 -9.98
C ILE A 346 -3.59 45.97 -9.65
N ARG A 347 -3.03 46.40 -8.52
CA ARG A 347 -1.74 45.88 -8.01
C ARG A 347 -2.00 44.99 -6.80
N ILE A 348 -1.74 43.68 -6.94
CA ILE A 348 -1.84 42.70 -5.87
C ILE A 348 -0.44 42.40 -5.33
N HIS A 349 -0.29 42.43 -4.02
CA HIS A 349 1.02 42.21 -3.37
C HIS A 349 1.31 40.69 -3.30
N ALA A 350 2.58 40.29 -3.36
CA ALA A 350 3.04 38.90 -3.32
C ALA A 350 2.51 38.12 -2.09
N VAL A 351 2.40 38.75 -0.94
CA VAL A 351 1.86 38.15 0.29
C VAL A 351 0.42 37.68 0.14
N GLN A 352 -0.37 38.34 -0.71
CA GLN A 352 -1.77 37.99 -0.94
C GLN A 352 -1.88 36.70 -1.78
N TYR A 353 -0.98 36.48 -2.73
CA TYR A 353 -0.83 35.22 -3.43
C TYR A 353 -0.36 34.12 -2.48
N LEU A 354 0.59 34.42 -1.60
CA LEU A 354 1.07 33.49 -0.58
C LEU A 354 -0.07 32.95 0.28
N PHE A 355 -0.97 33.83 0.77
CA PHE A 355 -2.12 33.40 1.58
C PHE A 355 -3.09 32.48 0.81
N ILE A 356 -3.35 32.77 -0.46
CA ILE A 356 -4.18 31.90 -1.31
C ILE A 356 -3.50 30.54 -1.51
N GLY A 357 -2.19 30.52 -1.74
CA GLY A 357 -1.42 29.27 -1.87
C GLY A 357 -1.42 28.45 -0.60
N LEU A 358 -1.17 29.07 0.55
CA LEU A 358 -1.20 28.40 1.85
C LEU A 358 -2.60 27.86 2.18
N ALA A 359 -3.67 28.61 1.88
CA ALA A 359 -5.04 28.14 2.08
C ALA A 359 -5.32 26.87 1.26
N ASN A 360 -4.84 26.78 0.01
CA ASN A 360 -4.96 25.57 -0.79
C ASN A 360 -4.07 24.41 -0.27
N CYS A 361 -2.92 24.67 0.31
CA CYS A 361 -2.13 23.66 1.01
C CYS A 361 -2.88 23.12 2.25
N LEU A 362 -3.52 24.03 3.02
CA LEU A 362 -4.31 23.66 4.20
C LEU A 362 -5.52 22.77 3.86
N PHE A 363 -6.02 22.79 2.61
CA PHE A 363 -7.02 21.83 2.17
C PHE A 363 -6.58 20.38 2.42
N PHE A 364 -5.36 20.03 2.05
CA PHE A 364 -4.85 18.67 2.21
C PHE A 364 -4.66 18.29 3.68
N LEU A 365 -4.28 19.25 4.53
CA LEU A 365 -4.21 19.03 5.97
C LEU A 365 -5.59 18.78 6.58
N LEU A 366 -6.57 19.61 6.21
CA LEU A 366 -7.97 19.45 6.65
C LEU A 366 -8.56 18.14 6.14
N LEU A 367 -8.31 17.78 4.88
CA LEU A 367 -8.75 16.52 4.30
C LEU A 367 -8.20 15.35 5.12
N LEU A 368 -6.89 15.33 5.41
CA LEU A 368 -6.26 14.29 6.21
C LEU A 368 -6.88 14.22 7.61
N ALA A 369 -6.95 15.34 8.32
CA ALA A 369 -7.45 15.39 9.70
C ALA A 369 -8.93 14.99 9.81
N LEU A 370 -9.79 15.47 8.91
CA LEU A 370 -11.21 15.15 8.92
C LEU A 370 -11.47 13.70 8.51
N SER A 371 -10.72 13.17 7.54
CA SER A 371 -10.93 11.82 7.03
C SER A 371 -10.54 10.71 8.01
N GLU A 372 -9.82 11.03 9.09
CA GLU A 372 -9.61 10.12 10.22
C GLU A 372 -10.87 9.93 11.09
N HIS A 373 -11.84 10.84 11.01
CA HIS A 373 -13.01 10.86 11.90
C HIS A 373 -14.33 10.64 11.17
N VAL A 374 -14.42 11.06 9.90
CA VAL A 374 -15.62 10.93 9.07
C VAL A 374 -15.31 10.27 7.73
N PRO A 375 -16.29 9.71 7.00
CA PRO A 375 -16.07 9.12 5.68
C PRO A 375 -15.36 10.10 4.74
N PHE A 376 -14.47 9.59 3.91
CA PHE A 376 -13.60 10.38 3.02
C PHE A 376 -14.38 11.40 2.17
N ASP A 377 -15.54 11.00 1.63
CA ASP A 377 -16.37 11.89 0.79
C ASP A 377 -16.88 13.10 1.56
N ALA A 378 -17.29 12.91 2.81
CA ALA A 378 -17.73 13.99 3.69
C ALA A 378 -16.56 14.89 4.13
N ALA A 379 -15.41 14.30 4.46
CA ALA A 379 -14.18 15.02 4.80
C ALA A 379 -13.72 15.90 3.65
N PHE A 380 -13.72 15.33 2.43
CA PHE A 380 -13.37 16.05 1.21
C PHE A 380 -14.29 17.25 0.94
N ALA A 381 -15.60 17.02 1.00
CA ALA A 381 -16.60 18.08 0.79
C ALA A 381 -16.46 19.21 1.82
N ALA A 382 -16.27 18.88 3.10
CA ALA A 382 -16.07 19.85 4.16
C ALA A 382 -14.77 20.66 3.98
N ALA A 383 -13.65 20.02 3.70
CA ALA A 383 -12.37 20.69 3.46
C ALA A 383 -12.43 21.59 2.22
N ALA A 384 -13.00 21.09 1.12
CA ALA A 384 -13.18 21.86 -0.12
C ALA A 384 -14.08 23.07 0.08
N ALA A 385 -15.20 22.92 0.80
CA ALA A 385 -16.09 24.03 1.12
C ALA A 385 -15.39 25.09 1.98
N ALA A 386 -14.70 24.68 3.06
CA ALA A 386 -13.98 25.59 3.95
C ALA A 386 -12.95 26.45 3.21
N VAL A 387 -12.10 25.83 2.39
CA VAL A 387 -11.05 26.54 1.64
C VAL A 387 -11.66 27.38 0.52
N THR A 388 -12.67 26.89 -0.17
CA THR A 388 -13.40 27.66 -1.20
C THR A 388 -14.02 28.91 -0.61
N ILE A 389 -14.71 28.83 0.53
CA ILE A 389 -15.31 29.97 1.22
C ILE A 389 -14.22 30.96 1.64
N LEU A 390 -13.14 30.48 2.30
CA LEU A 390 -12.03 31.33 2.75
C LEU A 390 -11.39 32.10 1.59
N CYS A 391 -10.99 31.42 0.53
CA CYS A 391 -10.34 32.04 -0.63
C CYS A 391 -11.31 32.98 -1.39
N SER A 392 -12.60 32.64 -1.43
CA SER A 392 -13.61 33.47 -2.13
C SER A 392 -13.92 34.75 -1.36
N LEU A 393 -14.06 34.69 -0.04
CA LEU A 393 -14.21 35.88 0.81
C LEU A 393 -12.98 36.77 0.73
N TYR A 394 -11.79 36.20 0.81
CA TYR A 394 -10.55 36.94 0.69
C TYR A 394 -10.42 37.60 -0.69
N SER A 395 -10.74 36.89 -1.76
CA SER A 395 -10.75 37.45 -3.13
C SER A 395 -11.82 38.52 -3.34
N ALA A 396 -12.97 38.44 -2.65
CA ALA A 396 -14.01 39.46 -2.70
C ALA A 396 -13.58 40.79 -2.04
N TRP A 397 -12.72 40.74 -1.03
CA TRP A 397 -12.13 41.94 -0.40
C TRP A 397 -10.96 42.50 -1.22
N LEU A 398 -10.19 41.62 -1.85
CA LEU A 398 -9.02 41.98 -2.65
C LEU A 398 -9.39 42.62 -3.97
N LEU A 399 -10.45 42.14 -4.61
CA LEU A 399 -10.87 42.57 -5.96
C LEU A 399 -12.01 43.57 -5.89
N PRO A 400 -12.01 44.67 -6.69
CA PRO A 400 -12.91 45.82 -6.53
C PRO A 400 -14.38 45.53 -6.84
N ARG A 401 -14.77 44.31 -7.12
CA ARG A 401 -16.16 43.87 -7.33
C ARG A 401 -16.40 42.51 -6.66
N LYS A 402 -17.55 42.34 -6.01
CA LYS A 402 -18.04 41.07 -5.44
C LYS A 402 -17.98 39.89 -6.44
N ARG A 403 -18.00 40.18 -7.75
CA ARG A 403 -17.85 39.19 -8.82
C ARG A 403 -16.47 38.49 -8.81
N GLY A 404 -15.42 39.10 -8.26
CA GLY A 404 -14.11 38.46 -8.13
C GLY A 404 -14.11 37.28 -7.16
N GLY A 405 -14.78 37.45 -6.01
CA GLY A 405 -14.97 36.36 -5.07
C GLY A 405 -15.83 35.20 -5.62
N LEU A 406 -16.91 35.55 -6.38
CA LEU A 406 -17.74 34.54 -7.04
C LEU A 406 -16.97 33.77 -8.13
N ALA A 407 -16.14 34.46 -8.90
CA ALA A 407 -15.28 33.82 -9.90
C ALA A 407 -14.28 32.85 -9.24
N MET A 408 -13.66 33.26 -8.12
CA MET A 408 -12.75 32.39 -7.37
C MET A 408 -13.50 31.16 -6.81
N ALA A 409 -14.71 31.35 -6.27
CA ALA A 409 -15.57 30.26 -5.80
C ALA A 409 -15.85 29.25 -6.92
N ALA A 410 -16.23 29.74 -8.11
CA ALA A 410 -16.52 28.88 -9.26
C ALA A 410 -15.28 28.10 -9.75
N ILE A 411 -14.12 28.75 -9.79
CA ILE A 411 -12.84 28.10 -10.19
C ILE A 411 -12.46 27.01 -9.20
N LEU A 412 -12.49 27.31 -7.88
CA LEU A 412 -12.14 26.34 -6.87
C LEU A 412 -13.17 25.19 -6.79
N ALA A 413 -14.46 25.48 -6.89
CA ALA A 413 -15.50 24.45 -6.92
C ALA A 413 -15.34 23.51 -8.13
N ALA A 414 -15.04 24.05 -9.30
CA ALA A 414 -14.77 23.24 -10.49
C ALA A 414 -13.50 22.38 -10.30
N LEU A 415 -12.44 22.94 -9.71
CA LEU A 415 -11.18 22.27 -9.48
C LEU A 415 -11.31 21.14 -8.44
N TYR A 416 -11.96 21.42 -7.31
CA TYR A 416 -12.24 20.39 -6.28
C TYR A 416 -13.22 19.33 -6.80
N GLY A 417 -14.25 19.72 -7.55
CA GLY A 417 -15.18 18.77 -8.17
C GLY A 417 -14.48 17.84 -9.15
N TYR A 418 -13.59 18.38 -9.98
CA TYR A 418 -12.74 17.57 -10.88
C TYR A 418 -11.84 16.60 -10.09
N MET A 419 -11.17 17.07 -9.04
CA MET A 419 -10.32 16.21 -8.22
C MET A 419 -11.13 15.10 -7.53
N PHE A 420 -12.30 15.42 -7.01
CA PHE A 420 -13.19 14.43 -6.41
C PHE A 420 -13.58 13.33 -7.40
N ALA A 421 -13.96 13.72 -8.63
CA ALA A 421 -14.27 12.78 -9.71
C ALA A 421 -13.06 11.89 -10.06
N ALA A 422 -11.86 12.48 -10.17
CA ALA A 422 -10.63 11.75 -10.44
C ALA A 422 -10.26 10.77 -9.32
N LEU A 423 -10.45 11.14 -8.05
CA LEU A 423 -10.16 10.27 -6.90
C LEU A 423 -11.16 9.12 -6.75
N ARG A 424 -12.40 9.33 -7.19
CA ARG A 424 -13.46 8.29 -7.13
C ARG A 424 -13.32 7.25 -8.25
N SER A 425 -12.66 7.60 -9.35
CA SER A 425 -12.49 6.74 -10.50
C SER A 425 -11.15 6.00 -10.41
N GLU A 426 -11.16 4.81 -9.78
CA GLU A 426 -9.94 4.02 -9.52
C GLU A 426 -9.24 3.60 -10.82
N ASP A 427 -10.00 3.02 -11.75
CA ASP A 427 -9.47 2.46 -13.00
C ASP A 427 -9.13 3.53 -14.05
N TYR A 428 -9.81 4.68 -14.01
CA TYR A 428 -9.66 5.75 -15.00
C TYR A 428 -8.92 6.98 -14.47
N ALA A 429 -8.32 6.91 -13.28
CA ALA A 429 -7.68 8.07 -12.65
C ALA A 429 -6.60 8.71 -13.53
N LEU A 430 -5.79 7.92 -14.23
CA LEU A 430 -4.76 8.42 -15.14
C LEU A 430 -5.38 9.12 -16.37
N LEU A 431 -6.42 8.51 -16.95
CA LEU A 431 -7.12 9.09 -18.12
C LEU A 431 -7.80 10.41 -17.74
N ILE A 432 -8.56 10.43 -16.65
CA ILE A 432 -9.22 11.64 -16.14
C ILE A 432 -8.17 12.70 -15.80
N GLY A 433 -7.06 12.30 -15.14
CA GLY A 433 -5.96 13.20 -14.81
C GLY A 433 -5.33 13.88 -16.02
N SER A 434 -5.01 13.10 -17.06
CA SER A 434 -4.40 13.64 -18.30
C SER A 434 -5.36 14.51 -19.11
N LEU A 435 -6.61 14.11 -19.27
CA LEU A 435 -7.64 14.91 -19.96
C LEU A 435 -7.93 16.21 -19.22
N GLY A 436 -7.96 16.17 -17.88
CA GLY A 436 -8.15 17.37 -17.09
C GLY A 436 -7.01 18.36 -17.22
N LEU A 437 -5.76 17.90 -17.18
CA LEU A 437 -4.59 18.76 -17.41
C LEU A 437 -4.62 19.37 -18.81
N LEU A 438 -4.99 18.60 -19.84
CA LEU A 438 -5.17 19.09 -21.20
C LEU A 438 -6.26 20.16 -21.27
N ALA A 439 -7.41 19.93 -20.63
CA ALA A 439 -8.51 20.90 -20.58
C ALA A 439 -8.10 22.18 -19.84
N ILE A 440 -7.41 22.08 -18.71
CA ILE A 440 -6.86 23.21 -17.96
C ILE A 440 -5.91 24.04 -18.82
N LEU A 441 -4.98 23.38 -19.54
CA LEU A 441 -4.06 24.03 -20.46
C LEU A 441 -4.82 24.75 -21.59
N GLY A 442 -5.80 24.08 -22.18
CA GLY A 442 -6.66 24.67 -23.24
C GLY A 442 -7.41 25.90 -22.75
N ILE A 443 -8.01 25.84 -21.54
CA ILE A 443 -8.69 26.98 -20.92
C ILE A 443 -7.69 28.12 -20.68
N ALA A 444 -6.50 27.84 -20.16
CA ALA A 444 -5.46 28.83 -19.94
C ALA A 444 -5.03 29.52 -21.25
N MET A 445 -4.82 28.76 -22.33
CA MET A 445 -4.51 29.29 -23.65
C MET A 445 -5.62 30.22 -24.19
N VAL A 446 -6.88 29.80 -24.06
CA VAL A 446 -8.04 30.61 -24.50
C VAL A 446 -8.19 31.87 -23.63
N ALA A 447 -8.03 31.76 -22.32
CA ALA A 447 -8.13 32.89 -21.39
C ALA A 447 -7.03 33.94 -21.62
N THR A 448 -5.82 33.50 -21.97
CA THR A 448 -4.66 34.37 -22.18
C THR A 448 -4.56 34.92 -23.60
N ARG A 449 -5.31 34.40 -24.59
CA ARG A 449 -5.21 34.82 -26.00
C ARG A 449 -5.48 36.30 -26.25
N LYS A 450 -6.28 36.97 -25.38
CA LYS A 450 -6.62 38.38 -25.46
C LYS A 450 -5.68 39.28 -24.66
N LEU A 451 -4.70 38.71 -23.98
CA LEU A 451 -3.70 39.46 -23.22
C LEU A 451 -2.61 39.93 -24.17
N ASP A 452 -2.52 41.24 -24.38
CA ASP A 452 -1.41 41.85 -25.13
C ASP A 452 -0.21 42.00 -24.19
N TRP A 453 0.63 40.95 -24.18
CA TRP A 453 1.82 40.85 -23.35
C TRP A 453 2.79 42.02 -23.57
N TYR A 454 2.92 42.51 -24.80
CA TYR A 454 3.81 43.62 -25.16
C TYR A 454 3.28 44.98 -24.70
N SER A 455 1.96 45.22 -24.78
CA SER A 455 1.35 46.47 -24.32
C SER A 455 1.38 46.58 -22.78
N MET A 456 1.25 45.46 -22.07
CA MET A 456 1.40 45.43 -20.60
C MET A 456 2.83 45.75 -20.15
N GLU A 457 3.82 45.34 -20.94
CA GLU A 457 5.24 45.64 -20.70
C GLU A 457 5.53 47.16 -20.86
N ARG A 458 4.96 47.78 -21.89
CA ARG A 458 5.13 49.22 -22.16
C ARG A 458 4.50 50.12 -21.08
N LYS A 459 3.25 49.79 -20.66
CA LYS A 459 2.51 50.54 -19.63
C LYS A 459 3.13 50.43 -18.25
N ALA A 460 3.82 49.32 -17.93
CA ALA A 460 4.56 49.17 -16.70
C ALA A 460 5.88 49.98 -16.69
N GLY A 461 6.50 50.20 -17.84
CA GLY A 461 7.69 51.03 -18.01
C GLY A 461 7.45 52.54 -17.95
N GLU A 462 6.25 53.01 -18.33
CA GLU A 462 5.88 54.44 -18.27
C GLU A 462 5.45 54.92 -16.86
N LYS A 463 5.10 53.99 -15.96
CA LYS A 463 4.67 54.32 -14.58
C LYS A 463 5.74 54.07 -13.49
N ALA A 464 6.96 53.69 -13.87
CA ALA A 464 8.13 53.53 -13.03
C ALA A 464 9.14 54.63 -13.27
#